data_d78719962161c8b9318cff94e129fb37
#
_entry.id   d78719962161c8b9318cff94e129fb37
#
_cell.length_a   1.000
_cell.length_b   1.000
_cell.length_c   1.000
_cell.angle_alpha   90.00
_cell.angle_beta   90.00
_cell.angle_gamma   90.00
#
_symmetry.space_group_name_H-M   'P 1'
#
loop_
_entity.id
_entity.type
_entity.pdbx_description
1 polymer ?
#
loop_
_entity_poly.entity_id
_entity_poly.type
_entity_poly.pdbx_seq_one_letter_code
_entity_poly.pdbx_strand_id
1 'polypeptide(L)'
;KWIDEPQDWAHPLLSLFVVGHVFYLWFIGDDMREERKAFRQELDAIENRLLVLRSEGAAVDQASSLVMTAKEEGHIDPAFGMRLLREAAEDIERSLSLATDVDVVRSEALLVIQHAEELAPLAKRPRKSYEMGEREASLGSLREAEGLFRQAKRRAQEIVTWWEQAETSIREAEELLTGQSGATIDTLRQIIRDAKKQLDREAPKKAFELACVIPIQLQADGDAKERAVEVLNDAAKALKAADGFDTSELEHRLEQAETALDAGDTGQSIGLAEGVIRVIQIEREAMESVRRALRQRKKITERFDAFDDSDAWMDRFKQVQKAADERQWSHAATLLERLTIDLDALGNEQGEA
;
A
#
# COMPACT_ATOMS: atom_id res chain seq x y z
N LYS A 1 27.57 -93.02 -46.86
CA LYS A 1 26.60 -93.89 -46.18
C LYS A 1 26.50 -93.61 -44.68
N TRP A 2 26.31 -92.36 -44.28
CA TRP A 2 26.22 -92.00 -42.85
C TRP A 2 25.09 -91.03 -42.55
N ILE A 3 24.17 -90.79 -43.47
CA ILE A 3 23.17 -89.71 -43.27
C ILE A 3 21.86 -90.15 -43.95
N ASP A 4 21.29 -91.27 -43.57
CA ASP A 4 20.01 -91.74 -44.16
C ASP A 4 18.89 -91.93 -43.13
N GLU A 5 19.12 -91.81 -41.84
CA GLU A 5 18.07 -91.83 -40.82
C GLU A 5 17.84 -90.50 -40.15
N PRO A 6 16.58 -90.08 -39.90
CA PRO A 6 16.29 -88.78 -39.28
C PRO A 6 16.89 -88.65 -37.88
N GLN A 7 17.29 -89.69 -37.23
CA GLN A 7 18.00 -89.65 -35.92
C GLN A 7 19.45 -89.20 -36.05
N ASP A 8 20.11 -89.40 -37.22
CA ASP A 8 21.51 -88.97 -37.41
C ASP A 8 21.66 -87.47 -37.52
N TRP A 9 20.66 -86.72 -37.88
CA TRP A 9 20.63 -85.24 -37.88
C TRP A 9 20.37 -84.63 -36.53
N ALA A 10 19.77 -85.39 -35.59
CA ALA A 10 19.48 -84.84 -34.27
C ALA A 10 20.75 -84.48 -33.46
N HIS A 11 21.81 -85.33 -33.60
CA HIS A 11 23.07 -85.09 -32.89
C HIS A 11 23.85 -83.83 -33.39
N PRO A 12 24.05 -83.57 -34.71
CA PRO A 12 24.70 -82.40 -35.19
C PRO A 12 23.87 -81.11 -34.93
N LEU A 13 22.51 -81.19 -35.04
CA LEU A 13 21.63 -80.06 -34.68
C LEU A 13 21.66 -79.75 -33.21
N LEU A 14 21.67 -80.76 -32.34
CA LEU A 14 21.81 -80.49 -30.88
C LEU A 14 23.18 -79.93 -30.54
N SER A 15 24.26 -80.45 -31.18
CA SER A 15 25.61 -79.89 -30.98
C SER A 15 25.70 -78.48 -31.45
N LEU A 16 25.13 -78.06 -32.59
CA LEU A 16 25.10 -76.72 -33.11
C LEU A 16 24.30 -75.78 -32.17
N PHE A 17 23.18 -76.27 -31.63
CA PHE A 17 22.35 -75.54 -30.64
C PHE A 17 23.13 -75.30 -29.35
N VAL A 18 23.81 -76.37 -28.83
CA VAL A 18 24.62 -76.24 -27.61
C VAL A 18 25.81 -75.27 -27.82
N VAL A 19 26.54 -75.39 -28.95
CA VAL A 19 27.62 -74.45 -29.27
C VAL A 19 27.13 -73.03 -29.45
N GLY A 20 25.99 -72.86 -30.18
CA GLY A 20 25.37 -71.57 -30.35
C GLY A 20 24.93 -70.95 -29.02
N HIS A 21 24.34 -71.80 -28.14
CA HIS A 21 23.93 -71.37 -26.81
C HIS A 21 25.11 -71.01 -25.89
N VAL A 22 26.18 -71.78 -25.92
CA VAL A 22 27.44 -71.47 -25.19
C VAL A 22 28.07 -70.21 -25.71
N PHE A 23 28.07 -69.98 -27.03
CA PHE A 23 28.59 -68.74 -27.64
C PHE A 23 27.72 -67.54 -27.31
N TYR A 24 26.42 -67.69 -27.32
CA TYR A 24 25.46 -66.69 -26.89
C TYR A 24 25.65 -66.32 -25.40
N LEU A 25 25.75 -67.30 -24.50
CA LEU A 25 26.01 -67.09 -23.08
C LEU A 25 27.39 -66.46 -22.83
N TRP A 26 28.42 -66.80 -23.66
CA TRP A 26 29.74 -66.18 -23.53
C TRP A 26 29.74 -64.74 -23.99
N PHE A 27 29.06 -64.42 -25.09
CA PHE A 27 28.94 -63.04 -25.59
C PHE A 27 28.15 -62.11 -24.61
N ILE A 28 27.01 -62.58 -24.12
CA ILE A 28 26.25 -61.85 -23.09
C ILE A 28 27.02 -61.77 -21.76
N GLY A 29 27.75 -62.78 -21.41
CA GLY A 29 28.59 -62.80 -20.20
C GLY A 29 29.74 -61.82 -20.24
N ASP A 30 30.28 -61.51 -21.41
CA ASP A 30 31.33 -60.46 -21.54
C ASP A 30 30.78 -59.06 -21.39
N ASP A 31 29.63 -58.73 -22.01
CA ASP A 31 28.97 -57.44 -21.85
C ASP A 31 28.59 -57.18 -20.35
N MET A 32 28.03 -58.19 -19.71
CA MET A 32 27.68 -58.10 -18.28
C MET A 32 28.90 -57.95 -17.35
N ARG A 33 30.07 -58.44 -17.75
CA ARG A 33 31.30 -58.27 -16.98
C ARG A 33 31.85 -56.84 -17.07
N GLU A 34 31.83 -56.24 -18.24
CA GLU A 34 32.25 -54.85 -18.45
C GLU A 34 31.29 -53.90 -17.70
N GLU A 35 29.97 -54.10 -17.80
CA GLU A 35 28.97 -53.29 -17.08
C GLU A 35 29.14 -53.38 -15.55
N ARG A 36 29.36 -54.60 -15.02
CA ARG A 36 29.61 -54.76 -13.57
C ARG A 36 30.93 -54.16 -13.15
N LYS A 37 31.93 -54.11 -13.96
CA LYS A 37 33.21 -53.48 -13.66
C LYS A 37 33.05 -51.94 -13.66
N ALA A 38 32.38 -51.38 -14.66
CA ALA A 38 32.07 -49.97 -14.73
C ALA A 38 31.24 -49.50 -13.52
N PHE A 39 30.19 -50.28 -13.17
CA PHE A 39 29.38 -50.02 -12.00
C PHE A 39 30.17 -49.98 -10.68
N ARG A 40 31.08 -50.94 -10.45
CA ARG A 40 31.91 -50.95 -9.25
C ARG A 40 32.85 -49.77 -9.18
N GLN A 41 33.48 -49.36 -10.29
CA GLN A 41 34.35 -48.20 -10.35
C GLN A 41 33.62 -46.91 -10.05
N GLU A 42 32.42 -46.75 -10.59
CA GLU A 42 31.59 -45.57 -10.35
C GLU A 42 31.08 -45.55 -8.91
N LEU A 43 30.66 -46.71 -8.38
CA LEU A 43 30.22 -46.84 -6.97
C LEU A 43 31.34 -46.40 -6.01
N ASP A 44 32.55 -46.94 -6.20
CA ASP A 44 33.71 -46.60 -5.37
C ASP A 44 34.05 -45.09 -5.47
N ALA A 45 33.94 -44.52 -6.65
CA ALA A 45 34.19 -43.08 -6.86
C ALA A 45 33.17 -42.21 -6.12
N ILE A 46 31.88 -42.53 -6.22
CA ILE A 46 30.81 -41.78 -5.54
C ILE A 46 30.82 -42.00 -4.03
N GLU A 47 31.05 -43.23 -3.53
CA GLU A 47 31.23 -43.51 -2.09
C GLU A 47 32.37 -42.69 -1.50
N ASN A 48 33.54 -42.64 -2.17
CA ASN A 48 34.66 -41.81 -1.72
C ASN A 48 34.30 -40.33 -1.68
N ARG A 49 33.62 -39.83 -2.71
CA ARG A 49 33.15 -38.43 -2.76
C ARG A 49 32.19 -38.11 -1.65
N LEU A 50 31.22 -39.01 -1.35
CA LEU A 50 30.28 -38.87 -0.23
C LEU A 50 30.97 -38.83 1.12
N LEU A 51 32.02 -39.66 1.32
CA LEU A 51 32.80 -39.67 2.56
C LEU A 51 33.48 -38.33 2.82
N VAL A 52 34.09 -37.73 1.77
CA VAL A 52 34.72 -36.42 1.84
C VAL A 52 33.69 -35.35 2.19
N LEU A 53 32.59 -35.28 1.47
CA LEU A 53 31.54 -34.30 1.69
C LEU A 53 30.88 -34.41 3.08
N ARG A 54 30.67 -35.63 3.56
CA ARG A 54 30.18 -35.88 4.91
C ARG A 54 31.14 -35.41 5.98
N SER A 55 32.46 -35.56 5.76
CA SER A 55 33.50 -35.05 6.66
C SER A 55 33.53 -33.52 6.68
N GLU A 56 33.14 -32.87 5.59
CA GLU A 56 32.98 -31.41 5.46
C GLU A 56 31.62 -30.87 5.98
N GLY A 57 30.74 -31.77 6.43
CA GLY A 57 29.43 -31.40 7.00
C GLY A 57 28.34 -31.13 5.97
N ALA A 58 28.52 -31.54 4.71
CA ALA A 58 27.51 -31.39 3.69
C ALA A 58 26.30 -32.30 3.93
N ALA A 59 25.08 -31.80 3.68
CA ALA A 59 23.84 -32.56 3.76
C ALA A 59 23.70 -33.47 2.52
N VAL A 60 24.18 -34.69 2.63
CA VAL A 60 24.20 -35.69 1.55
C VAL A 60 23.37 -36.94 1.86
N ASP A 61 22.36 -36.83 2.69
CA ASP A 61 21.57 -37.97 3.16
C ASP A 61 20.78 -38.62 2.02
N GLN A 62 20.21 -37.85 1.10
CA GLN A 62 19.48 -38.38 -0.06
C GLN A 62 20.44 -39.12 -1.00
N ALA A 63 21.55 -38.50 -1.35
CA ALA A 63 22.59 -39.15 -2.17
C ALA A 63 23.12 -40.43 -1.50
N SER A 64 23.33 -40.41 -0.19
CA SER A 64 23.75 -41.60 0.58
C SER A 64 22.74 -42.73 0.49
N SER A 65 21.45 -42.43 0.58
CA SER A 65 20.36 -43.41 0.42
C SER A 65 20.32 -44.00 -0.98
N LEU A 66 20.47 -43.16 -2.03
CA LEU A 66 20.53 -43.63 -3.43
C LEU A 66 21.74 -44.55 -3.69
N VAL A 67 22.91 -44.19 -3.14
CA VAL A 67 24.13 -45.03 -3.25
C VAL A 67 23.96 -46.38 -2.53
N MET A 68 23.31 -46.38 -1.36
CA MET A 68 23.01 -47.59 -0.61
C MET A 68 22.09 -48.52 -1.41
N THR A 69 21.01 -48.00 -1.98
CA THR A 69 20.10 -48.73 -2.87
C THR A 69 20.81 -49.21 -4.13
N ALA A 70 21.66 -48.36 -4.75
CA ALA A 70 22.47 -48.77 -5.90
C ALA A 70 23.41 -49.89 -5.57
N LYS A 71 24.01 -49.95 -4.40
CA LYS A 71 24.88 -51.02 -3.92
C LYS A 71 24.16 -52.32 -3.74
N GLU A 72 22.93 -52.30 -3.23
CA GLU A 72 22.10 -53.50 -3.04
C GLU A 72 21.59 -54.04 -4.39
N GLU A 73 21.03 -53.22 -5.24
CA GLU A 73 20.37 -53.62 -6.48
C GLU A 73 21.32 -53.76 -7.68
N GLY A 74 22.41 -52.96 -7.73
CA GLY A 74 23.33 -52.92 -8.88
C GLY A 74 24.16 -54.20 -9.05
N HIS A 75 24.21 -55.10 -8.10
CA HIS A 75 24.79 -56.40 -8.26
C HIS A 75 23.95 -57.31 -9.14
N ILE A 76 22.62 -57.12 -9.12
CA ILE A 76 21.65 -57.86 -9.87
C ILE A 76 21.46 -57.24 -11.27
N ASP A 77 21.20 -55.90 -11.27
CA ASP A 77 21.03 -55.08 -12.47
C ASP A 77 22.02 -53.89 -12.47
N PRO A 78 23.16 -54.06 -13.13
CA PRO A 78 24.19 -53.00 -13.21
C PRO A 78 23.70 -51.73 -13.91
N ALA A 79 22.78 -51.84 -14.89
CA ALA A 79 22.25 -50.68 -15.60
C ALA A 79 21.31 -49.87 -14.72
N PHE A 80 20.52 -50.52 -13.86
CA PHE A 80 19.70 -49.87 -12.84
C PHE A 80 20.58 -49.20 -11.77
N GLY A 81 21.58 -49.92 -11.26
CA GLY A 81 22.55 -49.36 -10.31
C GLY A 81 23.25 -48.12 -10.83
N MET A 82 23.72 -48.11 -12.09
CA MET A 82 24.33 -46.94 -12.75
C MET A 82 23.36 -45.76 -12.85
N ARG A 83 22.07 -45.97 -13.04
CA ARG A 83 21.07 -44.88 -13.01
C ARG A 83 20.94 -44.24 -11.62
N LEU A 84 20.91 -45.06 -10.57
CA LEU A 84 20.83 -44.59 -9.19
C LEU A 84 22.12 -43.83 -8.79
N LEU A 85 23.31 -44.31 -9.23
CA LEU A 85 24.56 -43.62 -9.00
C LEU A 85 24.63 -42.27 -9.73
N ARG A 86 24.08 -42.16 -10.93
CA ARG A 86 23.99 -40.90 -11.67
C ARG A 86 23.03 -39.91 -10.93
N GLU A 87 21.90 -40.39 -10.48
CA GLU A 87 20.97 -39.58 -9.68
C GLU A 87 21.61 -39.12 -8.37
N ALA A 88 22.35 -39.97 -7.69
CA ALA A 88 23.15 -39.60 -6.52
C ALA A 88 24.21 -38.53 -6.82
N ALA A 89 24.91 -38.66 -7.94
CA ALA A 89 25.89 -37.67 -8.37
C ALA A 89 25.22 -36.32 -8.66
N GLU A 90 24.08 -36.28 -9.33
CA GLU A 90 23.31 -35.07 -9.57
C GLU A 90 22.80 -34.42 -8.28
N ASP A 91 22.40 -35.23 -7.28
CA ASP A 91 21.99 -34.72 -5.97
C ASP A 91 23.15 -34.11 -5.19
N ILE A 92 24.34 -34.75 -5.25
CA ILE A 92 25.57 -34.18 -4.70
C ILE A 92 25.91 -32.83 -5.31
N GLU A 93 25.87 -32.70 -6.65
CA GLU A 93 26.17 -31.42 -7.33
C GLU A 93 25.16 -30.34 -6.96
N ARG A 94 23.87 -30.68 -6.87
CA ARG A 94 22.83 -29.74 -6.41
C ARG A 94 23.06 -29.27 -4.97
N SER A 95 23.43 -30.19 -4.08
CA SER A 95 23.71 -29.88 -2.67
C SER A 95 24.94 -28.99 -2.52
N LEU A 96 25.98 -29.23 -3.30
CA LEU A 96 27.19 -28.40 -3.32
C LEU A 96 26.93 -26.98 -3.86
N SER A 97 26.16 -26.88 -4.95
CA SER A 97 25.76 -25.59 -5.50
C SER A 97 24.98 -24.78 -4.47
N LEU A 98 23.99 -25.43 -3.82
CA LEU A 98 23.19 -24.79 -2.76
C LEU A 98 24.07 -24.34 -1.58
N ALA A 99 25.02 -25.17 -1.14
CA ALA A 99 25.93 -24.80 -0.03
C ALA A 99 26.76 -23.58 -0.38
N THR A 100 27.29 -23.53 -1.62
CA THR A 100 28.05 -22.37 -2.12
C THR A 100 27.18 -21.11 -2.17
N ASP A 101 25.95 -21.21 -2.65
CA ASP A 101 25.00 -20.09 -2.71
C ASP A 101 24.67 -19.57 -1.31
N VAL A 102 24.47 -20.49 -0.35
CA VAL A 102 24.21 -20.14 1.07
C VAL A 102 25.41 -19.40 1.67
N ASP A 103 26.63 -19.84 1.43
CA ASP A 103 27.86 -19.18 1.94
C ASP A 103 28.04 -17.77 1.36
N VAL A 104 27.71 -17.56 0.11
CA VAL A 104 27.72 -16.22 -0.51
C VAL A 104 26.70 -15.32 0.17
N VAL A 105 25.43 -15.76 0.29
CA VAL A 105 24.36 -14.98 0.93
C VAL A 105 24.68 -14.71 2.41
N ARG A 106 25.26 -15.68 3.11
CA ARG A 106 25.73 -15.58 4.51
C ARG A 106 26.77 -14.47 4.67
N SER A 107 27.80 -14.47 3.86
CA SER A 107 28.88 -13.47 3.92
C SER A 107 28.38 -12.08 3.61
N GLU A 108 27.54 -11.93 2.58
CA GLU A 108 26.90 -10.66 2.21
C GLU A 108 25.97 -10.15 3.33
N ALA A 109 25.18 -11.03 3.95
CA ALA A 109 24.31 -10.66 5.03
C ALA A 109 25.10 -10.15 6.23
N LEU A 110 26.23 -10.81 6.59
CA LEU A 110 27.06 -10.42 7.70
C LEU A 110 27.65 -9.01 7.52
N LEU A 111 28.13 -8.69 6.33
CA LEU A 111 28.69 -7.36 6.04
C LEU A 111 27.65 -6.25 6.22
N VAL A 112 26.43 -6.45 5.70
CA VAL A 112 25.35 -5.46 5.83
C VAL A 112 24.87 -5.34 7.26
N ILE A 113 24.83 -6.45 8.03
CA ILE A 113 24.47 -6.43 9.45
C ILE A 113 25.48 -5.66 10.27
N GLN A 114 26.79 -5.84 10.03
CA GLN A 114 27.83 -5.08 10.72
C GLN A 114 27.64 -3.57 10.52
N HIS A 115 27.40 -3.15 9.27
CA HIS A 115 27.14 -1.75 8.97
C HIS A 115 25.83 -1.23 9.62
N ALA A 116 24.77 -2.04 9.64
CA ALA A 116 23.52 -1.68 10.32
C ALA A 116 23.69 -1.54 11.85
N GLU A 117 24.55 -2.38 12.48
CA GLU A 117 24.87 -2.29 13.90
C GLU A 117 25.69 -1.06 14.28
N GLU A 118 26.52 -0.54 13.37
CA GLU A 118 27.24 0.73 13.52
C GLU A 118 26.25 1.92 13.55
N LEU A 119 25.24 1.90 12.68
CA LEU A 119 24.23 2.96 12.60
C LEU A 119 23.17 2.87 13.69
N ALA A 120 22.74 1.66 14.02
CA ALA A 120 21.66 1.38 14.96
C ALA A 120 22.06 0.28 15.98
N PRO A 121 22.90 0.57 17.01
CA PRO A 121 23.42 -0.44 17.94
C PRO A 121 22.33 -1.16 18.75
N LEU A 122 21.15 -0.58 18.87
CA LEU A 122 20.01 -1.17 19.58
C LEU A 122 19.18 -2.13 18.73
N ALA A 123 19.36 -2.13 17.41
CA ALA A 123 18.64 -3.00 16.49
C ALA A 123 19.20 -4.42 16.51
N LYS A 124 18.41 -5.36 17.02
CA LYS A 124 18.85 -6.76 17.24
C LYS A 124 18.24 -7.77 16.28
N ARG A 125 17.16 -7.40 15.56
CA ARG A 125 16.44 -8.35 14.71
C ARG A 125 17.26 -8.87 13.52
N PRO A 126 18.08 -8.07 12.81
CA PRO A 126 18.92 -8.60 11.76
C PRO A 126 19.89 -9.65 12.25
N ARG A 127 20.61 -9.37 13.35
CA ARG A 127 21.55 -10.29 13.97
C ARG A 127 20.87 -11.58 14.43
N LYS A 128 19.72 -11.47 15.10
CA LYS A 128 18.95 -12.63 15.54
C LYS A 128 18.51 -13.52 14.38
N SER A 129 18.06 -12.93 13.25
CA SER A 129 17.71 -13.72 12.06
C SER A 129 18.93 -14.41 11.44
N TYR A 130 20.08 -13.76 11.46
CA TYR A 130 21.33 -14.33 11.01
C TYR A 130 21.76 -15.53 11.90
N GLU A 131 21.74 -15.38 13.22
CA GLU A 131 22.07 -16.45 14.18
C GLU A 131 21.12 -17.66 14.04
N MET A 132 19.84 -17.42 13.71
CA MET A 132 18.93 -18.51 13.41
C MET A 132 19.33 -19.23 12.12
N GLY A 133 19.74 -18.47 11.08
CA GLY A 133 20.27 -19.04 9.84
C GLY A 133 21.53 -19.89 10.08
N GLU A 134 22.44 -19.45 10.94
CA GLU A 134 23.63 -20.23 11.36
C GLU A 134 23.24 -21.58 12.00
N ARG A 135 22.23 -21.55 12.85
CA ARG A 135 21.73 -22.79 13.48
C ARG A 135 21.14 -23.75 12.47
N GLU A 136 20.28 -23.25 11.57
CA GLU A 136 19.67 -24.08 10.52
C GLU A 136 20.75 -24.64 9.58
N ALA A 137 21.75 -23.84 9.21
CA ALA A 137 22.89 -24.30 8.41
C ALA A 137 23.66 -25.42 9.13
N SER A 138 23.87 -25.29 10.46
CA SER A 138 24.56 -26.32 11.26
C SER A 138 23.76 -27.62 11.40
N LEU A 139 22.44 -27.56 11.23
CA LEU A 139 21.52 -28.71 11.20
C LEU A 139 21.38 -29.32 9.80
N GLY A 140 22.03 -28.74 8.78
CA GLY A 140 21.94 -29.21 7.40
C GLY A 140 20.71 -28.68 6.62
N SER A 141 19.89 -27.83 7.23
CA SER A 141 18.70 -27.19 6.62
C SER A 141 19.13 -25.99 5.75
N LEU A 142 19.86 -26.22 4.66
CA LEU A 142 20.49 -25.17 3.86
C LEU A 142 19.47 -24.18 3.25
N ARG A 143 18.29 -24.65 2.82
CA ARG A 143 17.24 -23.78 2.22
C ARG A 143 16.63 -22.83 3.27
N GLU A 144 16.37 -23.33 4.45
CA GLU A 144 15.87 -22.55 5.59
C GLU A 144 16.92 -21.53 6.03
N ALA A 145 18.17 -21.94 6.11
CA ALA A 145 19.31 -21.07 6.39
C ALA A 145 19.43 -19.93 5.39
N GLU A 146 19.35 -20.24 4.09
CA GLU A 146 19.38 -19.25 3.02
C GLU A 146 18.24 -18.22 3.18
N GLY A 147 17.03 -18.68 3.43
CA GLY A 147 15.87 -17.83 3.68
C GLY A 147 16.07 -16.87 4.86
N LEU A 148 16.66 -17.35 5.95
CA LEU A 148 16.97 -16.56 7.13
C LEU A 148 18.10 -15.56 6.89
N PHE A 149 19.16 -15.92 6.17
CA PHE A 149 20.22 -14.99 5.80
C PHE A 149 19.73 -13.89 4.87
N ARG A 150 18.92 -14.22 3.86
CA ARG A 150 18.25 -13.23 3.00
C ARG A 150 17.33 -12.30 3.79
N GLN A 151 16.60 -12.83 4.75
CA GLN A 151 15.75 -12.03 5.63
C GLN A 151 16.58 -11.08 6.51
N ALA A 152 17.67 -11.59 7.10
CA ALA A 152 18.61 -10.81 7.90
C ALA A 152 19.23 -9.67 7.09
N LYS A 153 19.73 -9.97 5.87
CA LYS A 153 20.27 -8.98 4.93
C LYS A 153 19.26 -7.90 4.58
N ARG A 154 18.03 -8.27 4.24
CA ARG A 154 16.97 -7.30 3.89
C ARG A 154 16.64 -6.36 5.05
N ARG A 155 16.51 -6.90 6.28
CA ARG A 155 16.28 -6.08 7.48
C ARG A 155 17.44 -5.14 7.78
N ALA A 156 18.67 -5.62 7.63
CA ALA A 156 19.85 -4.79 7.80
C ALA A 156 19.93 -3.69 6.74
N GLN A 157 19.65 -3.99 5.48
CA GLN A 157 19.58 -3.00 4.40
C GLN A 157 18.53 -1.92 4.64
N GLU A 158 17.36 -2.29 5.20
CA GLU A 158 16.32 -1.34 5.56
C GLU A 158 16.79 -0.38 6.66
N ILE A 159 17.55 -0.87 7.65
CA ILE A 159 18.18 -0.04 8.68
C ILE A 159 19.22 0.89 8.05
N VAL A 160 20.15 0.37 7.26
CA VAL A 160 21.19 1.17 6.60
C VAL A 160 20.60 2.29 5.74
N THR A 161 19.49 2.01 5.08
CA THR A 161 18.87 2.99 4.16
C THR A 161 18.06 4.05 4.89
N TRP A 162 17.33 3.69 5.95
CA TRP A 162 16.27 4.55 6.48
C TRP A 162 16.50 5.05 7.90
N TRP A 163 17.44 4.48 8.66
CA TRP A 163 17.57 4.80 10.09
C TRP A 163 17.92 6.27 10.35
N GLU A 164 18.97 6.75 9.74
CA GLU A 164 19.43 8.13 9.89
C GLU A 164 18.39 9.14 9.38
N GLN A 165 17.74 8.81 8.26
CA GLN A 165 16.67 9.64 7.70
C GLN A 165 15.46 9.69 8.65
N ALA A 166 15.08 8.58 9.25
CA ALA A 166 13.97 8.51 10.21
C ALA A 166 14.28 9.32 11.49
N GLU A 167 15.48 9.17 12.05
CA GLU A 167 15.90 9.96 13.23
C GLU A 167 15.92 11.46 12.92
N THR A 168 16.46 11.84 11.77
CA THR A 168 16.52 13.23 11.35
C THR A 168 15.13 13.81 11.15
N SER A 169 14.24 13.11 10.41
CA SER A 169 12.87 13.58 10.19
C SER A 169 12.04 13.67 11.47
N ILE A 170 12.23 12.73 12.41
CA ILE A 170 11.57 12.79 13.72
C ILE A 170 12.06 14.02 14.51
N ARG A 171 13.36 14.28 14.54
CA ARG A 171 13.92 15.43 15.23
C ARG A 171 13.44 16.75 14.63
N GLU A 172 13.48 16.88 13.30
CA GLU A 172 12.97 18.07 12.59
C GLU A 172 11.49 18.30 12.86
N ALA A 173 10.68 17.22 12.85
CA ALA A 173 9.26 17.31 13.19
C ALA A 173 9.04 17.75 14.65
N GLU A 174 9.84 17.28 15.60
CA GLU A 174 9.79 17.74 17.00
C GLU A 174 10.15 19.22 17.14
N GLU A 175 11.18 19.67 16.44
CA GLU A 175 11.60 21.07 16.41
C GLU A 175 10.49 21.97 15.86
N LEU A 176 9.83 21.56 14.76
CA LEU A 176 8.71 22.29 14.17
C LEU A 176 7.50 22.43 15.10
N LEU A 177 7.24 21.44 15.96
CA LEU A 177 6.10 21.48 16.90
C LEU A 177 6.46 22.12 18.25
N THR A 178 7.72 22.51 18.45
CA THR A 178 8.16 23.12 19.69
C THR A 178 7.54 24.51 19.86
N GLY A 179 6.92 24.77 21.02
CA GLY A 179 6.27 26.05 21.31
C GLY A 179 4.89 26.23 20.68
N GLN A 180 4.41 25.29 19.84
CA GLN A 180 3.08 25.33 19.27
C GLN A 180 2.07 24.58 20.14
N SER A 181 0.78 24.97 20.08
CA SER A 181 -0.32 24.36 20.84
C SER A 181 -1.60 24.35 20.04
N GLY A 182 -2.50 23.41 20.35
CA GLY A 182 -3.80 23.24 19.70
C GLY A 182 -4.09 21.78 19.37
N ALA A 183 -5.32 21.45 19.04
CA ALA A 183 -5.79 20.09 18.79
C ALA A 183 -5.04 19.39 17.63
N THR A 184 -4.80 20.13 16.55
CA THR A 184 -3.99 19.66 15.41
C THR A 184 -2.57 19.30 15.85
N ILE A 185 -1.93 20.18 16.64
CA ILE A 185 -0.56 20.00 17.14
C ILE A 185 -0.48 18.76 18.04
N ASP A 186 -1.48 18.54 18.89
CA ASP A 186 -1.52 17.34 19.76
C ASP A 186 -1.66 16.05 18.96
N THR A 187 -2.41 16.09 17.87
CA THR A 187 -2.49 14.97 16.91
C THR A 187 -1.14 14.72 16.23
N LEU A 188 -0.46 15.76 15.78
CA LEU A 188 0.87 15.65 15.17
C LEU A 188 1.92 15.11 16.17
N ARG A 189 1.85 15.53 17.43
CA ARG A 189 2.69 14.97 18.51
C ARG A 189 2.42 13.49 18.74
N GLN A 190 1.17 13.03 18.56
CA GLN A 190 0.86 11.60 18.63
C GLN A 190 1.50 10.85 17.48
N ILE A 191 1.51 11.39 16.27
CA ILE A 191 2.19 10.80 15.10
C ILE A 191 3.69 10.66 15.37
N ILE A 192 4.33 11.67 15.99
CA ILE A 192 5.75 11.57 16.40
C ILE A 192 5.97 10.43 17.38
N ARG A 193 5.12 10.30 18.41
CA ARG A 193 5.22 9.19 19.36
C ARG A 193 5.10 7.84 18.69
N ASP A 194 4.22 7.73 17.69
CA ASP A 194 4.04 6.49 16.93
C ASP A 194 5.22 6.24 15.98
N ALA A 195 5.81 7.27 15.37
CA ALA A 195 7.04 7.16 14.58
C ALA A 195 8.21 6.65 15.45
N LYS A 196 8.41 7.18 16.66
CA LYS A 196 9.41 6.69 17.62
C LYS A 196 9.18 5.22 17.99
N LYS A 197 7.94 4.82 18.26
CA LYS A 197 7.59 3.41 18.49
C LYS A 197 7.91 2.50 17.32
N GLN A 198 7.77 2.98 16.06
CA GLN A 198 8.17 2.19 14.89
C GLN A 198 9.69 2.06 14.81
N LEU A 199 10.43 3.09 15.16
CA LEU A 199 11.89 3.04 15.23
C LEU A 199 12.36 2.04 16.29
N ASP A 200 11.75 2.07 17.49
CA ASP A 200 12.01 1.09 18.57
C ASP A 200 11.66 -0.36 18.15
N ARG A 201 10.73 -0.53 17.23
CA ARG A 201 10.37 -1.82 16.63
C ARG A 201 11.27 -2.20 15.45
N GLU A 202 12.34 -1.46 15.23
CA GLU A 202 13.28 -1.66 14.11
C GLU A 202 12.59 -1.61 12.74
N ALA A 203 11.65 -0.69 12.57
CA ALA A 203 10.93 -0.41 11.32
C ALA A 203 11.19 1.04 10.86
N PRO A 204 12.44 1.40 10.49
CA PRO A 204 12.83 2.79 10.24
C PRO A 204 12.11 3.40 9.03
N LYS A 205 11.83 2.63 8.00
CA LYS A 205 11.06 3.11 6.84
C LYS A 205 9.69 3.63 7.25
N LYS A 206 8.97 2.88 8.10
CA LYS A 206 7.65 3.31 8.61
C LYS A 206 7.74 4.52 9.51
N ALA A 207 8.80 4.60 10.33
CA ALA A 207 9.05 5.75 11.18
C ALA A 207 9.28 7.02 10.35
N PHE A 208 10.08 6.92 9.29
CA PHE A 208 10.32 7.99 8.33
C PHE A 208 9.02 8.44 7.64
N GLU A 209 8.24 7.50 7.09
CA GLU A 209 6.96 7.79 6.42
C GLU A 209 5.99 8.55 7.35
N LEU A 210 5.91 8.19 8.63
CA LEU A 210 5.10 8.89 9.62
C LEU A 210 5.63 10.32 9.90
N ALA A 211 6.93 10.47 10.06
CA ALA A 211 7.53 11.77 10.37
C ALA A 211 7.42 12.76 9.21
N CYS A 212 7.60 12.33 7.97
CA CYS A 212 7.52 13.16 6.77
C CYS A 212 6.12 13.77 6.50
N VAL A 213 5.06 13.20 7.07
CA VAL A 213 3.70 13.75 6.93
C VAL A 213 3.53 15.03 7.74
N ILE A 214 4.29 15.19 8.83
CA ILE A 214 4.09 16.27 9.80
C ILE A 214 4.32 17.67 9.20
N PRO A 215 5.42 17.97 8.49
CA PRO A 215 5.61 19.28 7.87
C PRO A 215 4.49 19.63 6.89
N ILE A 216 4.02 18.64 6.12
CA ILE A 216 2.96 18.81 5.12
C ILE A 216 1.64 19.17 5.82
N GLN A 217 1.27 18.43 6.88
CA GLN A 217 0.05 18.70 7.63
C GLN A 217 0.11 20.04 8.38
N LEU A 218 1.26 20.39 8.92
CA LEU A 218 1.46 21.67 9.59
C LEU A 218 1.32 22.85 8.62
N GLN A 219 1.88 22.73 7.41
CA GLN A 219 1.71 23.74 6.38
C GLN A 219 0.25 23.84 5.94
N ALA A 220 -0.42 22.73 5.71
CA ALA A 220 -1.84 22.71 5.34
C ALA A 220 -2.73 23.34 6.42
N ASP A 221 -2.43 23.14 7.72
CA ASP A 221 -3.12 23.78 8.84
C ASP A 221 -2.84 25.30 8.87
N GLY A 222 -1.60 25.70 8.59
CA GLY A 222 -1.23 27.12 8.44
C GLY A 222 -1.97 27.82 7.30
N ASP A 223 -1.99 27.22 6.13
CA ASP A 223 -2.69 27.74 4.94
C ASP A 223 -4.23 27.82 5.19
N ALA A 224 -4.79 26.84 5.92
CA ALA A 224 -6.21 26.84 6.29
C ALA A 224 -6.52 27.96 7.28
N LYS A 225 -5.65 28.22 8.25
CA LYS A 225 -5.80 29.36 9.20
C LYS A 225 -5.69 30.71 8.50
N GLU A 226 -4.73 30.88 7.61
CA GLU A 226 -4.57 32.10 6.84
C GLU A 226 -5.82 32.39 6.00
N ARG A 227 -6.34 31.37 5.30
CA ARG A 227 -7.60 31.49 4.56
C ARG A 227 -8.78 31.83 5.47
N ALA A 228 -8.90 31.21 6.64
CA ALA A 228 -9.98 31.51 7.58
C ALA A 228 -9.92 32.97 8.05
N VAL A 229 -8.74 33.50 8.36
CA VAL A 229 -8.53 34.91 8.72
C VAL A 229 -8.90 35.84 7.56
N GLU A 230 -8.55 35.50 6.32
CA GLU A 230 -8.89 36.28 5.13
C GLU A 230 -10.42 36.34 4.95
N VAL A 231 -11.12 35.18 4.98
CA VAL A 231 -12.57 35.13 4.85
C VAL A 231 -13.29 35.85 5.98
N LEU A 232 -12.81 35.74 7.23
CA LEU A 232 -13.34 36.51 8.36
C LEU A 232 -13.20 38.03 8.15
N ASN A 233 -12.03 38.49 7.69
CA ASN A 233 -11.82 39.89 7.39
C ASN A 233 -12.75 40.37 6.27
N ASP A 234 -12.99 39.58 5.26
CA ASP A 234 -13.89 39.92 4.17
C ASP A 234 -15.37 39.91 4.62
N ALA A 235 -15.75 38.98 5.49
CA ALA A 235 -17.07 38.98 6.13
C ALA A 235 -17.28 40.23 7.00
N ALA A 236 -16.27 40.61 7.81
CA ALA A 236 -16.31 41.81 8.63
C ALA A 236 -16.40 43.10 7.78
N LYS A 237 -15.67 43.15 6.64
CA LYS A 237 -15.78 44.28 5.69
C LYS A 237 -17.17 44.33 5.04
N ALA A 238 -17.69 43.17 4.59
CA ALA A 238 -19.02 43.09 4.02
C ALA A 238 -20.11 43.53 5.01
N LEU A 239 -19.99 43.11 6.25
CA LEU A 239 -20.90 43.50 7.35
C LEU A 239 -20.87 45.00 7.62
N LYS A 240 -19.68 45.62 7.70
CA LYS A 240 -19.54 47.06 7.84
C LYS A 240 -20.12 47.84 6.65
N ALA A 241 -20.10 47.26 5.47
CA ALA A 241 -20.69 47.84 4.24
C ALA A 241 -22.16 47.52 4.07
N ALA A 242 -22.78 46.74 4.98
CA ALA A 242 -24.17 46.35 4.96
C ALA A 242 -25.06 47.43 5.53
N ASP A 243 -25.12 48.58 4.84
CA ASP A 243 -25.97 49.69 5.25
C ASP A 243 -27.43 49.45 4.83
N GLY A 244 -28.36 49.61 5.81
CA GLY A 244 -29.77 49.46 5.56
C GLY A 244 -30.34 48.04 5.77
N PHE A 245 -29.58 47.14 6.41
CA PHE A 245 -30.00 45.80 6.84
C PHE A 245 -30.12 45.70 8.37
N ASP A 246 -30.83 44.68 8.85
CA ASP A 246 -30.67 44.23 10.23
C ASP A 246 -29.47 43.28 10.30
N THR A 247 -28.41 43.70 10.99
CA THR A 247 -27.11 42.99 11.04
C THR A 247 -26.93 42.18 12.31
N SER A 248 -27.87 42.24 13.28
CA SER A 248 -27.70 41.63 14.61
C SER A 248 -27.41 40.12 14.59
N GLU A 249 -28.10 39.36 13.76
CA GLU A 249 -27.87 37.91 13.61
C GLU A 249 -26.54 37.63 12.88
N LEU A 250 -26.15 38.45 11.91
CA LEU A 250 -24.94 38.31 11.17
C LEU A 250 -23.69 38.64 12.01
N GLU A 251 -23.82 39.64 12.91
CA GLU A 251 -22.76 39.96 13.89
C GLU A 251 -22.53 38.78 14.84
N HIS A 252 -23.61 38.17 15.34
CA HIS A 252 -23.48 36.99 16.20
C HIS A 252 -22.87 35.78 15.47
N ARG A 253 -23.20 35.57 14.20
CA ARG A 253 -22.56 34.50 13.38
C ARG A 253 -21.08 34.77 13.12
N LEU A 254 -20.69 36.04 12.94
CA LEU A 254 -19.29 36.41 12.77
C LEU A 254 -18.52 36.17 14.08
N GLU A 255 -19.07 36.50 15.24
CA GLU A 255 -18.49 36.19 16.55
C GLU A 255 -18.33 34.69 16.79
N GLN A 256 -19.29 33.88 16.35
CA GLN A 256 -19.17 32.42 16.36
C GLN A 256 -18.04 31.92 15.44
N ALA A 257 -17.85 32.55 14.27
CA ALA A 257 -16.76 32.21 13.36
C ALA A 257 -15.39 32.54 13.95
N GLU A 258 -15.25 33.67 14.65
CA GLU A 258 -14.04 34.06 15.37
C GLU A 258 -13.74 33.06 16.51
N THR A 259 -14.76 32.70 17.29
CA THR A 259 -14.63 31.71 18.36
C THR A 259 -14.20 30.34 17.83
N ALA A 260 -14.75 29.92 16.69
CA ALA A 260 -14.35 28.67 16.03
C ALA A 260 -12.87 28.70 15.56
N LEU A 261 -12.41 29.85 15.04
CA LEU A 261 -11.01 30.02 14.65
C LEU A 261 -10.07 29.93 15.86
N ASP A 262 -10.43 30.60 16.96
CA ASP A 262 -9.66 30.56 18.22
C ASP A 262 -9.61 29.15 18.82
N ALA A 263 -10.68 28.35 18.63
CA ALA A 263 -10.72 26.95 19.02
C ALA A 263 -9.92 26.04 18.08
N GLY A 264 -9.44 26.56 16.94
CA GLY A 264 -8.70 25.81 15.91
C GLY A 264 -9.58 25.10 14.88
N ASP A 265 -10.89 25.33 14.86
CA ASP A 265 -11.80 24.80 13.86
C ASP A 265 -11.91 25.77 12.66
N THR A 266 -10.88 25.72 11.82
CA THR A 266 -10.79 26.57 10.62
C THR A 266 -11.92 26.29 9.63
N GLY A 267 -12.40 25.06 9.53
CA GLY A 267 -13.48 24.67 8.62
C GLY A 267 -14.81 25.32 9.03
N GLN A 268 -15.16 25.26 10.31
CA GLN A 268 -16.37 25.88 10.86
C GLN A 268 -16.30 27.40 10.75
N SER A 269 -15.13 27.99 11.04
CA SER A 269 -14.91 29.43 10.92
C SER A 269 -15.17 29.93 9.51
N ILE A 270 -14.54 29.30 8.49
CA ILE A 270 -14.75 29.62 7.07
C ILE A 270 -16.22 29.50 6.70
N GLY A 271 -16.87 28.38 7.05
CA GLY A 271 -18.28 28.13 6.69
C GLY A 271 -19.25 29.17 7.25
N LEU A 272 -19.04 29.60 8.51
CA LEU A 272 -19.83 30.66 9.16
C LEU A 272 -19.59 32.02 8.50
N ALA A 273 -18.33 32.40 8.25
CA ALA A 273 -17.96 33.66 7.63
C ALA A 273 -18.44 33.78 6.18
N GLU A 274 -18.29 32.73 5.36
CA GLU A 274 -18.86 32.67 4.00
C GLU A 274 -20.40 32.76 4.04
N GLY A 275 -21.03 32.14 5.05
CA GLY A 275 -22.46 32.27 5.30
C GLY A 275 -22.91 33.71 5.49
N VAL A 276 -22.16 34.48 6.29
CA VAL A 276 -22.40 35.93 6.49
C VAL A 276 -22.32 36.69 5.17
N ILE A 277 -21.23 36.49 4.42
CA ILE A 277 -21.03 37.15 3.10
C ILE A 277 -22.20 36.84 2.14
N ARG A 278 -22.59 35.58 2.08
CA ARG A 278 -23.71 35.13 1.21
C ARG A 278 -25.03 35.76 1.56
N VAL A 279 -25.38 35.83 2.84
CA VAL A 279 -26.62 36.44 3.31
C VAL A 279 -26.61 37.95 2.98
N ILE A 280 -25.51 38.66 3.24
CA ILE A 280 -25.37 40.07 2.88
C ILE A 280 -25.58 40.30 1.38
N GLN A 281 -25.03 39.43 0.55
CA GLN A 281 -25.17 39.53 -0.92
C GLN A 281 -26.64 39.32 -1.32
N ILE A 282 -27.32 38.32 -0.78
CA ILE A 282 -28.74 38.05 -1.05
C ILE A 282 -29.61 39.23 -0.63
N GLU A 283 -29.38 39.75 0.60
CA GLU A 283 -30.14 40.91 1.10
C GLU A 283 -29.90 42.18 0.27
N ARG A 284 -28.66 42.39 -0.22
CA ARG A 284 -28.33 43.51 -1.12
C ARG A 284 -29.05 43.40 -2.46
N GLU A 285 -29.02 42.23 -3.08
CA GLU A 285 -29.72 41.98 -4.35
C GLU A 285 -31.23 42.15 -4.19
N ALA A 286 -31.80 41.63 -3.11
CA ALA A 286 -33.22 41.83 -2.75
C ALA A 286 -33.54 43.33 -2.55
N MET A 287 -32.71 44.05 -1.80
CA MET A 287 -32.88 45.47 -1.57
C MET A 287 -32.87 46.28 -2.89
N GLU A 288 -31.94 45.98 -3.79
CA GLU A 288 -31.85 46.65 -5.08
C GLU A 288 -33.08 46.38 -5.93
N SER A 289 -33.57 45.12 -5.97
CA SER A 289 -34.78 44.72 -6.69
C SER A 289 -36.02 45.46 -6.15
N VAL A 290 -36.22 45.40 -4.86
CA VAL A 290 -37.36 46.07 -4.20
C VAL A 290 -37.31 47.60 -4.39
N ARG A 291 -36.15 48.24 -4.17
CA ARG A 291 -35.97 49.69 -4.40
C ARG A 291 -36.23 50.07 -5.85
N ARG A 292 -35.86 49.26 -6.84
CA ARG A 292 -36.18 49.49 -8.25
C ARG A 292 -37.68 49.43 -8.50
N ALA A 293 -38.39 48.44 -7.96
CA ALA A 293 -39.84 48.33 -8.06
C ALA A 293 -40.58 49.50 -7.37
N LEU A 294 -40.12 49.89 -6.17
CA LEU A 294 -40.70 51.04 -5.44
C LEU A 294 -40.53 52.36 -6.22
N ARG A 295 -39.39 52.58 -6.93
CA ARG A 295 -39.21 53.73 -7.82
C ARG A 295 -40.19 53.72 -9.00
N GLN A 296 -40.63 52.56 -9.46
CA GLN A 296 -41.60 52.38 -10.52
C GLN A 296 -43.03 52.24 -10.04
N ARG A 297 -43.30 52.62 -8.77
CA ARG A 297 -44.58 52.46 -8.10
C ARG A 297 -45.78 52.89 -8.98
N LYS A 298 -45.73 54.08 -9.61
CA LYS A 298 -46.79 54.57 -10.47
C LYS A 298 -47.15 53.58 -11.60
N LYS A 299 -46.14 53.05 -12.28
CA LYS A 299 -46.39 52.07 -13.34
C LYS A 299 -46.95 50.75 -12.85
N ILE A 300 -46.57 50.34 -11.67
CA ILE A 300 -47.08 49.11 -11.04
C ILE A 300 -48.52 49.29 -10.57
N THR A 301 -48.88 50.46 -9.98
CA THR A 301 -50.22 50.75 -9.52
C THR A 301 -51.17 50.97 -10.67
N GLU A 302 -50.72 51.61 -11.76
CA GLU A 302 -51.52 51.78 -13.01
C GLU A 302 -51.92 50.42 -13.62
N ARG A 303 -51.12 49.36 -13.43
CA ARG A 303 -51.50 47.97 -13.83
C ARG A 303 -52.62 47.39 -12.96
N PHE A 304 -52.73 47.80 -11.70
CA PHE A 304 -53.77 47.29 -10.80
C PHE A 304 -55.17 47.84 -11.20
N ASP A 305 -55.22 49.06 -11.75
CA ASP A 305 -56.48 49.66 -12.21
C ASP A 305 -57.13 48.91 -13.40
N ALA A 306 -56.38 48.03 -14.04
CA ALA A 306 -56.89 47.16 -15.11
C ALA A 306 -57.63 45.92 -14.60
N PHE A 307 -57.62 45.64 -13.30
CA PHE A 307 -58.28 44.48 -12.67
C PHE A 307 -59.41 44.87 -11.73
N ASP A 308 -60.46 44.07 -11.67
CA ASP A 308 -61.64 44.31 -10.83
C ASP A 308 -61.33 44.38 -9.32
N ASP A 309 -60.27 43.67 -8.86
CA ASP A 309 -59.82 43.61 -7.44
C ASP A 309 -58.62 44.58 -7.16
N SER A 310 -58.62 45.76 -7.74
CA SER A 310 -57.53 46.76 -7.62
C SER A 310 -57.16 47.04 -6.15
N ASP A 311 -58.08 47.08 -5.22
CA ASP A 311 -57.86 47.32 -3.80
C ASP A 311 -57.05 46.16 -3.16
N ALA A 312 -57.31 44.92 -3.50
CA ALA A 312 -56.56 43.74 -3.00
C ALA A 312 -55.09 43.75 -3.47
N TRP A 313 -54.85 44.17 -4.73
CA TRP A 313 -53.51 44.32 -5.27
C TRP A 313 -52.74 45.48 -4.61
N MET A 314 -53.41 46.55 -4.33
CA MET A 314 -52.86 47.71 -3.62
C MET A 314 -52.44 47.30 -2.20
N ASP A 315 -53.23 46.49 -1.49
CA ASP A 315 -52.93 46.05 -0.12
C ASP A 315 -51.74 45.07 -0.11
N ARG A 316 -51.65 44.18 -1.10
CA ARG A 316 -50.43 43.32 -1.29
C ARG A 316 -49.16 44.16 -1.53
N PHE A 317 -49.26 45.20 -2.36
CA PHE A 317 -48.14 46.10 -2.60
C PHE A 317 -47.75 46.92 -1.37
N LYS A 318 -48.73 47.33 -0.53
CA LYS A 318 -48.47 47.94 0.79
C LYS A 318 -47.73 47.00 1.73
N GLN A 319 -47.98 45.67 1.65
CA GLN A 319 -47.22 44.69 2.44
C GLN A 319 -45.75 44.63 2.00
N VAL A 320 -45.47 44.72 0.69
CA VAL A 320 -44.09 44.84 0.17
C VAL A 320 -43.40 46.09 0.72
N GLN A 321 -44.14 47.26 0.73
CA GLN A 321 -43.59 48.51 1.27
C GLN A 321 -43.31 48.39 2.77
N LYS A 322 -44.26 47.82 3.53
CA LYS A 322 -44.09 47.59 4.98
C LYS A 322 -42.86 46.74 5.28
N ALA A 323 -42.69 45.60 4.56
CA ALA A 323 -41.53 44.74 4.74
C ALA A 323 -40.21 45.47 4.37
N ALA A 324 -40.23 46.32 3.35
CA ALA A 324 -39.07 47.15 2.97
C ALA A 324 -38.75 48.24 4.02
N ASP A 325 -39.77 48.87 4.62
CA ASP A 325 -39.60 49.86 5.69
C ASP A 325 -39.04 49.21 6.97
N GLU A 326 -39.41 47.93 7.23
CA GLU A 326 -38.90 47.09 8.31
C GLU A 326 -37.51 46.51 8.00
N ARG A 327 -36.89 46.84 6.83
CA ARG A 327 -35.57 46.37 6.37
C ARG A 327 -35.49 44.85 6.13
N GLN A 328 -36.64 44.18 5.97
CA GLN A 328 -36.74 42.75 5.65
C GLN A 328 -36.71 42.56 4.12
N TRP A 329 -35.53 42.81 3.46
CA TRP A 329 -35.44 42.93 2.03
C TRP A 329 -35.74 41.61 1.28
N SER A 330 -35.23 40.47 1.78
CA SER A 330 -35.53 39.14 1.19
C SER A 330 -37.03 38.83 1.27
N HIS A 331 -37.68 39.19 2.40
CA HIS A 331 -39.11 38.99 2.54
C HIS A 331 -39.89 39.92 1.58
N ALA A 332 -39.51 41.20 1.53
CA ALA A 332 -40.11 42.15 0.59
C ALA A 332 -39.95 41.74 -0.88
N ALA A 333 -38.78 41.21 -1.26
CA ALA A 333 -38.53 40.68 -2.59
C ALA A 333 -39.39 39.46 -2.93
N THR A 334 -39.58 38.53 -1.98
CA THR A 334 -40.47 37.36 -2.16
C THR A 334 -41.91 37.78 -2.33
N LEU A 335 -42.38 38.77 -1.55
CA LEU A 335 -43.74 39.32 -1.70
C LEU A 335 -43.90 40.01 -3.08
N LEU A 336 -42.90 40.76 -3.51
CA LEU A 336 -42.88 41.42 -4.81
C LEU A 336 -42.90 40.42 -5.97
N GLU A 337 -42.13 39.39 -5.89
CA GLU A 337 -42.03 38.32 -6.90
C GLU A 337 -43.38 37.60 -7.05
N ARG A 338 -44.03 37.19 -5.92
CA ARG A 338 -45.37 36.61 -5.94
C ARG A 338 -46.38 37.53 -6.55
N LEU A 339 -46.38 38.81 -6.18
CA LEU A 339 -47.28 39.82 -6.72
C LEU A 339 -47.07 39.97 -8.24
N THR A 340 -45.84 39.93 -8.73
CA THR A 340 -45.52 40.04 -10.16
C THR A 340 -45.98 38.81 -10.94
N ILE A 341 -45.74 37.61 -10.42
CA ILE A 341 -46.14 36.33 -11.02
C ILE A 341 -47.67 36.27 -11.14
N ASP A 342 -48.40 36.61 -10.05
CA ASP A 342 -49.85 36.59 -10.08
C ASP A 342 -50.43 37.62 -11.07
N LEU A 343 -49.85 38.81 -11.15
CA LEU A 343 -50.24 39.86 -12.15
C LEU A 343 -50.01 39.43 -13.60
N ASP A 344 -48.88 38.78 -13.88
CA ASP A 344 -48.52 38.32 -15.21
C ASP A 344 -49.42 37.11 -15.62
N ALA A 345 -49.78 36.23 -14.69
CA ALA A 345 -50.71 35.13 -14.94
C ALA A 345 -52.10 35.64 -15.37
N LEU A 346 -52.66 36.61 -14.61
CA LEU A 346 -53.99 37.22 -14.96
C LEU A 346 -53.93 38.04 -16.27
N GLY A 347 -52.79 38.72 -16.53
CA GLY A 347 -52.62 39.47 -17.77
C GLY A 347 -52.61 38.58 -19.02
N ASN A 348 -52.13 37.36 -18.89
CA ASN A 348 -52.13 36.35 -19.97
C ASN A 348 -53.56 35.78 -20.20
N GLU A 349 -54.33 35.53 -19.13
CA GLU A 349 -55.71 35.04 -19.23
C GLU A 349 -56.62 36.04 -19.90
N GLN A 350 -56.39 37.35 -19.69
CA GLN A 350 -57.17 38.41 -20.33
C GLN A 350 -56.74 38.72 -21.80
N GLY A 351 -55.53 38.31 -22.15
CA GLY A 351 -55.06 38.47 -23.55
C GLY A 351 -55.45 37.32 -24.49
N GLU A 352 -55.97 36.21 -23.96
CA GLU A 352 -56.47 35.04 -24.72
C GLU A 352 -58.02 35.03 -24.82
N ALA A 353 -58.72 35.92 -24.16
CA ALA A 353 -60.17 36.10 -24.24
C ALA A 353 -60.53 37.26 -25.21
#